data_0a174c1f1e0c600145a9406a98f9473b
#
_entry.id   0a174c1f1e0c600145a9406a98f9473b
#
_cell.length_a   1.000
_cell.length_b   1.000
_cell.length_c   1.000
_cell.angle_alpha   90.00
_cell.angle_beta   90.00
_cell.angle_gamma   90.00
#
_symmetry.space_group_name_H-M   'P 1'
#
loop_
_entity.id
_entity.type
_entity.pdbx_description
1 polymer ?
#
loop_
_entity_poly.entity_id
_entity_poly.type
_entity_poly.pdbx_seq_one_letter_code
_entity_poly.pdbx_strand_id
1 'polypeptide(L)'
;VYKRQQLQNITVAAPGFFGLNTQDSPIGGNPSFASIADNCVIDQLGRIGARKGWTAVSTNGSSVLGSSRGIETVHEFIDNSGDKVVLSAGNAKVFKGTTTLTDITPSSYTPTANNWKTVSLNNHVYMFQRGHEPLIGTDESGSFVLETMSGHSHSTGTAPQGNEVLAAYGKLWVADVTGDKHTVYWSDTLNGHAWTGGASGSLDVTLVWPTGFDEITALAAHNGFLIIFGKKSILVYSGASSPASMTLTDTIEGVGCIARDSVQHTGTDIIFLSDAGVRSFGRTIQEKSMPMRDISKNVRTDLMSLVSLQTNAIKSLYSSDNAFYLLTLPDSNTVY
;
A
#
# COMPACT_ATOMS: atom_id res chain seq x y z
N VAL A 1 -53.46 -11.06 -43.29
CA VAL A 1 -53.28 -12.09 -42.24
C VAL A 1 -52.21 -11.57 -41.29
N TYR A 2 -52.62 -11.00 -40.16
CA TYR A 2 -51.68 -10.58 -39.08
C TYR A 2 -51.23 -11.83 -38.34
N LYS A 3 -49.98 -12.22 -38.49
CA LYS A 3 -49.34 -13.19 -37.61
C LYS A 3 -49.23 -12.58 -36.22
N ARG A 4 -49.93 -13.13 -35.24
CA ARG A 4 -49.71 -12.80 -33.82
C ARG A 4 -48.27 -13.18 -33.48
N GLN A 5 -47.46 -12.19 -33.19
CA GLN A 5 -46.16 -12.39 -32.56
C GLN A 5 -46.40 -12.95 -31.17
N GLN A 6 -45.91 -14.14 -30.87
CA GLN A 6 -45.85 -14.62 -29.52
C GLN A 6 -44.87 -13.80 -28.72
N LEU A 7 -45.36 -13.10 -27.73
CA LEU A 7 -44.50 -12.49 -26.69
C LEU A 7 -43.80 -13.63 -25.97
N GLN A 8 -42.50 -13.77 -26.18
CA GLN A 8 -41.70 -14.63 -25.33
C GLN A 8 -41.47 -13.88 -24.01
N ASN A 9 -41.99 -14.39 -22.91
CA ASN A 9 -41.61 -13.96 -21.58
C ASN A 9 -40.21 -14.48 -21.31
N ILE A 10 -39.26 -13.57 -21.32
CA ILE A 10 -37.92 -13.86 -20.83
C ILE A 10 -37.95 -13.61 -19.32
N THR A 11 -37.90 -14.66 -18.55
CA THR A 11 -37.72 -14.57 -17.10
C THR A 11 -36.22 -14.34 -16.86
N VAL A 12 -35.80 -13.12 -16.51
CA VAL A 12 -34.47 -12.86 -16.04
C VAL A 12 -34.45 -13.25 -14.57
N ALA A 13 -33.91 -14.42 -14.28
CA ALA A 13 -33.53 -14.76 -12.91
C ALA A 13 -32.31 -13.91 -12.56
N ALA A 14 -32.50 -12.89 -11.74
CA ALA A 14 -31.42 -12.07 -11.24
C ALA A 14 -30.99 -12.60 -9.85
N PRO A 15 -30.01 -13.50 -9.77
CA PRO A 15 -29.50 -14.02 -8.48
C PRO A 15 -28.76 -13.01 -7.66
N GLY A 16 -28.63 -11.80 -8.15
CA GLY A 16 -27.81 -10.72 -7.60
C GLY A 16 -26.71 -10.29 -8.58
N PHE A 17 -25.98 -9.27 -8.20
CA PHE A 17 -24.86 -8.77 -8.98
C PHE A 17 -23.54 -9.37 -8.46
N PHE A 18 -22.69 -9.81 -9.38
CA PHE A 18 -21.35 -10.33 -9.06
C PHE A 18 -20.25 -9.26 -9.13
N GLY A 19 -20.60 -8.03 -9.47
CA GLY A 19 -19.66 -6.92 -9.55
C GLY A 19 -19.86 -6.06 -10.80
N LEU A 20 -18.87 -5.24 -11.09
CA LEU A 20 -18.78 -4.40 -12.29
C LEU A 20 -18.03 -5.18 -13.38
N ASN A 21 -18.54 -5.13 -14.62
CA ASN A 21 -17.86 -5.65 -15.80
C ASN A 21 -17.95 -4.64 -16.94
N THR A 22 -16.83 -4.02 -17.25
CA THR A 22 -16.68 -3.04 -18.34
C THR A 22 -15.92 -3.61 -19.55
N GLN A 23 -15.49 -4.89 -19.48
CA GLN A 23 -14.73 -5.54 -20.55
C GLN A 23 -15.64 -6.16 -21.60
N ASP A 24 -16.76 -6.73 -21.18
CA ASP A 24 -17.68 -7.42 -22.09
C ASP A 24 -18.62 -6.42 -22.75
N SER A 25 -19.04 -6.75 -24.01
CA SER A 25 -20.03 -5.94 -24.70
C SER A 25 -21.36 -5.93 -23.93
N PRO A 26 -21.99 -4.76 -23.73
CA PRO A 26 -23.31 -4.70 -23.06
C PRO A 26 -24.41 -5.50 -23.74
N ILE A 27 -24.27 -5.76 -25.05
CA ILE A 27 -25.29 -6.49 -25.85
C ILE A 27 -25.25 -8.00 -25.61
N GLY A 28 -24.06 -8.55 -25.29
CA GLY A 28 -23.88 -9.99 -25.05
C GLY A 28 -23.39 -10.34 -23.65
N GLY A 29 -23.33 -9.34 -22.76
CA GLY A 29 -22.82 -9.48 -21.41
C GLY A 29 -23.67 -10.36 -20.50
N ASN A 30 -23.05 -10.90 -19.47
CA ASN A 30 -23.75 -11.63 -18.43
C ASN A 30 -24.61 -10.66 -17.59
N PRO A 31 -25.94 -10.84 -17.50
CA PRO A 31 -26.83 -9.92 -16.78
C PRO A 31 -26.60 -9.90 -15.26
N SER A 32 -25.76 -10.79 -14.74
CA SER A 32 -25.34 -10.78 -13.32
C SER A 32 -24.24 -9.76 -13.00
N PHE A 33 -23.71 -9.06 -14.00
CA PHE A 33 -22.73 -7.98 -13.78
C PHE A 33 -23.34 -6.62 -14.13
N ALA A 34 -23.01 -5.61 -13.35
CA ALA A 34 -23.31 -4.24 -13.70
C ALA A 34 -22.33 -3.72 -14.77
N SER A 35 -22.83 -2.99 -15.76
CA SER A 35 -21.98 -2.26 -16.71
C SER A 35 -21.56 -0.88 -16.20
N ILE A 36 -22.33 -0.31 -15.27
CA ILE A 36 -22.06 0.96 -14.57
C ILE A 36 -22.42 0.76 -13.10
N ALA A 37 -21.55 1.20 -12.20
CA ALA A 37 -21.72 1.05 -10.76
C ALA A 37 -21.13 2.25 -10.01
N ASP A 38 -21.74 3.43 -10.20
CA ASP A 38 -21.27 4.68 -9.60
C ASP A 38 -21.83 4.89 -8.20
N ASN A 39 -20.95 5.20 -7.24
CA ASN A 39 -21.30 5.48 -5.84
C ASN A 39 -22.15 4.39 -5.17
N CYS A 40 -21.94 3.14 -5.55
CA CYS A 40 -22.61 1.99 -4.96
C CYS A 40 -21.61 0.96 -4.42
N VAL A 41 -22.11 0.08 -3.58
CA VAL A 41 -21.39 -1.10 -3.05
C VAL A 41 -22.22 -2.33 -3.39
N ILE A 42 -21.58 -3.35 -3.92
CA ILE A 42 -22.16 -4.65 -4.17
C ILE A 42 -21.63 -5.59 -3.07
N ASP A 43 -22.52 -6.12 -2.26
CA ASP A 43 -22.14 -7.05 -1.19
C ASP A 43 -21.93 -8.48 -1.70
N GLN A 44 -21.41 -9.35 -0.83
CA GLN A 44 -21.14 -10.76 -1.15
C GLN A 44 -22.40 -11.55 -1.53
N LEU A 45 -23.58 -11.04 -1.17
CA LEU A 45 -24.87 -11.65 -1.53
C LEU A 45 -25.42 -11.08 -2.85
N GLY A 46 -24.68 -10.22 -3.51
CA GLY A 46 -25.09 -9.61 -4.77
C GLY A 46 -26.10 -8.48 -4.64
N ARG A 47 -26.27 -7.90 -3.44
CA ARG A 47 -27.15 -6.76 -3.24
C ARG A 47 -26.40 -5.47 -3.51
N ILE A 48 -27.06 -4.56 -4.21
CA ILE A 48 -26.53 -3.21 -4.45
C ILE A 48 -27.06 -2.27 -3.39
N GLY A 49 -26.17 -1.56 -2.74
CA GLY A 49 -26.47 -0.49 -1.80
C GLY A 49 -25.78 0.81 -2.18
N ALA A 50 -26.36 1.94 -1.82
CA ALA A 50 -25.68 3.22 -1.94
C ALA A 50 -24.42 3.25 -1.04
N ARG A 51 -23.32 3.79 -1.55
CA ARG A 51 -22.15 4.07 -0.72
C ARG A 51 -22.52 5.03 0.40
N LYS A 52 -22.09 4.74 1.62
CA LYS A 52 -22.28 5.65 2.74
C LYS A 52 -21.56 6.97 2.50
N GLY A 53 -22.14 8.07 2.96
CA GLY A 53 -21.52 9.39 2.95
C GLY A 53 -20.32 9.47 3.91
N TRP A 54 -19.60 10.56 3.82
CA TRP A 54 -18.45 10.87 4.66
C TRP A 54 -18.83 11.98 5.65
N THR A 55 -18.36 11.83 6.88
CA THR A 55 -18.46 12.87 7.90
C THR A 55 -17.05 13.27 8.31
N ALA A 56 -16.77 14.55 8.37
CA ALA A 56 -15.48 15.03 8.86
C ALA A 56 -15.31 14.63 10.33
N VAL A 57 -14.20 13.98 10.64
CA VAL A 57 -13.84 13.57 12.00
C VAL A 57 -13.21 14.74 12.75
N SER A 58 -12.34 15.49 12.08
CA SER A 58 -11.63 16.61 12.70
C SER A 58 -12.44 17.91 12.69
N THR A 59 -12.44 18.60 13.83
CA THR A 59 -13.09 19.91 14.00
C THR A 59 -12.24 21.08 13.49
N ASN A 60 -10.90 20.92 13.46
CA ASN A 60 -9.96 21.95 13.02
C ASN A 60 -9.21 21.62 11.73
N GLY A 61 -9.56 20.51 11.06
CA GLY A 61 -8.87 20.07 9.84
C GLY A 61 -8.85 21.12 8.73
N SER A 62 -9.94 21.90 8.58
CA SER A 62 -10.01 22.97 7.58
C SER A 62 -9.02 24.11 7.81
N SER A 63 -8.60 24.35 9.05
CA SER A 63 -7.64 25.40 9.38
C SER A 63 -6.20 24.93 9.33
N VAL A 64 -5.90 23.70 9.78
CA VAL A 64 -4.54 23.19 9.88
C VAL A 64 -4.04 22.55 8.59
N LEU A 65 -4.92 21.98 7.77
CA LEU A 65 -4.59 21.36 6.48
C LEU A 65 -4.56 22.36 5.31
N GLY A 66 -4.94 23.61 5.55
CA GLY A 66 -4.94 24.65 4.52
C GLY A 66 -5.92 24.36 3.38
N SER A 67 -5.62 24.89 2.19
CA SER A 67 -6.48 24.76 1.01
C SER A 67 -6.52 23.35 0.43
N SER A 68 -5.44 22.58 0.54
CA SER A 68 -5.36 21.22 -0.01
C SER A 68 -6.22 20.22 0.76
N ARG A 69 -6.34 20.40 2.08
CA ARG A 69 -7.08 19.50 3.00
C ARG A 69 -6.77 18.01 2.84
N GLY A 70 -5.72 17.68 2.11
CA GLY A 70 -5.30 16.32 1.85
C GLY A 70 -4.58 15.72 3.07
N ILE A 71 -4.99 14.52 3.46
CA ILE A 71 -4.23 13.66 4.38
C ILE A 71 -3.54 12.60 3.53
N GLU A 72 -2.24 12.49 3.67
CA GLU A 72 -1.36 11.65 2.86
C GLU A 72 -1.16 10.27 3.49
N THR A 73 -1.17 10.23 4.82
CA THR A 73 -1.08 9.00 5.60
C THR A 73 -1.80 9.15 6.92
N VAL A 74 -2.33 8.04 7.42
CA VAL A 74 -2.88 7.90 8.77
C VAL A 74 -2.30 6.63 9.37
N HIS A 75 -1.84 6.71 10.60
CA HIS A 75 -1.29 5.57 11.32
C HIS A 75 -1.73 5.59 12.78
N GLU A 76 -2.23 4.47 13.30
CA GLU A 76 -2.48 4.28 14.72
C GLU A 76 -1.23 3.64 15.35
N PHE A 77 -0.60 4.37 16.24
CA PHE A 77 0.47 3.87 17.09
C PHE A 77 -0.11 3.44 18.43
N ILE A 78 0.27 2.26 18.89
CA ILE A 78 -0.11 1.72 20.19
C ILE A 78 1.20 1.45 20.94
N ASP A 79 1.36 2.06 22.09
CA ASP A 79 2.53 1.89 22.92
C ASP A 79 2.46 0.58 23.76
N ASN A 80 3.52 0.31 24.51
CA ASN A 80 3.58 -0.87 25.40
C ASN A 80 2.58 -0.83 26.57
N SER A 81 2.02 0.34 26.90
CA SER A 81 1.00 0.52 27.92
C SER A 81 -0.41 0.31 27.37
N GLY A 82 -0.56 0.23 26.05
CA GLY A 82 -1.84 0.14 25.35
C GLY A 82 -2.45 1.49 25.01
N ASP A 83 -1.73 2.59 25.25
CA ASP A 83 -2.18 3.92 24.88
C ASP A 83 -2.09 4.13 23.37
N LYS A 84 -3.10 4.79 22.81
CA LYS A 84 -3.27 4.95 21.38
C LYS A 84 -3.02 6.38 20.95
N VAL A 85 -2.16 6.53 19.96
CA VAL A 85 -1.88 7.80 19.31
C VAL A 85 -2.18 7.67 17.83
N VAL A 86 -3.11 8.48 17.31
CA VAL A 86 -3.35 8.55 15.87
C VAL A 86 -2.48 9.67 15.29
N LEU A 87 -1.64 9.29 14.36
CA LEU A 87 -0.77 10.16 13.59
C LEU A 87 -1.32 10.34 12.19
N SER A 88 -1.20 11.54 11.66
CA SER A 88 -1.52 11.82 10.26
C SER A 88 -0.53 12.82 9.69
N ALA A 89 -0.29 12.75 8.39
CA ALA A 89 0.53 13.73 7.70
C ALA A 89 -0.22 14.34 6.52
N GLY A 90 -0.02 15.63 6.32
CA GLY A 90 -0.63 16.41 5.25
C GLY A 90 -0.22 17.87 5.34
N ASN A 91 -0.34 18.62 4.24
CA ASN A 91 0.06 20.02 4.18
C ASN A 91 1.51 20.28 4.66
N ALA A 92 2.43 19.40 4.29
CA ALA A 92 3.84 19.42 4.72
C ALA A 92 4.03 19.46 6.25
N LYS A 93 3.14 18.79 6.99
CA LYS A 93 3.15 18.71 8.45
C LYS A 93 2.75 17.34 8.93
N VAL A 94 3.11 17.03 10.16
CA VAL A 94 2.66 15.84 10.89
C VAL A 94 1.78 16.26 12.06
N PHE A 95 0.67 15.58 12.20
CA PHE A 95 -0.34 15.87 13.22
C PHE A 95 -0.56 14.67 14.13
N LYS A 96 -0.87 14.96 15.39
CA LYS A 96 -1.36 14.01 16.39
C LYS A 96 -2.83 14.29 16.68
N GLY A 97 -3.61 13.23 16.83
CA GLY A 97 -5.02 13.29 17.21
C GLY A 97 -6.00 13.01 16.07
N THR A 98 -7.28 12.99 16.39
CA THR A 98 -8.37 12.72 15.44
C THR A 98 -9.35 13.89 15.38
N THR A 99 -10.06 14.16 16.46
CA THR A 99 -11.05 15.25 16.53
C THR A 99 -10.37 16.62 16.43
N THR A 100 -9.25 16.79 17.14
CA THR A 100 -8.40 17.98 17.05
C THR A 100 -7.02 17.53 16.58
N LEU A 101 -6.59 18.05 15.44
CA LEU A 101 -5.27 17.81 14.90
C LEU A 101 -4.28 18.79 15.52
N THR A 102 -3.29 18.28 16.24
CA THR A 102 -2.21 19.07 16.83
C THR A 102 -0.95 18.89 15.99
N ASP A 103 -0.37 19.99 15.51
CA ASP A 103 0.89 19.99 14.78
C ASP A 103 2.03 19.56 15.72
N ILE A 104 2.69 18.47 15.37
CA ILE A 104 3.84 17.92 16.11
C ILE A 104 5.09 17.82 15.24
N THR A 105 5.07 18.48 14.09
CA THR A 105 6.23 18.52 13.19
C THR A 105 7.45 19.06 13.92
N PRO A 106 8.60 18.37 13.93
CA PRO A 106 9.81 18.91 14.56
C PRO A 106 10.21 20.27 13.97
N SER A 107 10.59 21.22 14.79
CA SER A 107 10.78 22.63 14.39
C SER A 107 11.83 22.83 13.29
N SER A 108 12.81 21.94 13.20
CA SER A 108 13.86 21.94 12.17
C SER A 108 13.53 21.10 10.93
N TYR A 109 12.36 20.44 10.90
CA TYR A 109 11.97 19.52 9.84
C TYR A 109 11.01 20.19 8.86
N THR A 110 11.36 20.16 7.59
CA THR A 110 10.55 20.74 6.50
C THR A 110 10.24 19.66 5.46
N PRO A 111 9.19 18.85 5.64
CA PRO A 111 8.81 17.88 4.64
C PRO A 111 8.30 18.60 3.39
N THR A 112 8.77 18.17 2.22
CA THR A 112 8.36 18.72 0.93
C THR A 112 7.72 17.67 0.04
N ALA A 113 8.03 16.40 0.29
CA ALA A 113 7.41 15.27 -0.40
C ALA A 113 6.07 14.92 0.23
N ASN A 114 5.21 14.30 -0.55
CA ASN A 114 3.84 14.00 -0.18
C ASN A 114 3.54 12.49 -0.11
N ASN A 115 4.53 11.65 -0.16
CA ASN A 115 4.35 10.20 -0.18
C ASN A 115 4.92 9.54 1.07
N TRP A 116 4.22 9.67 2.17
CA TRP A 116 4.58 9.09 3.45
C TRP A 116 4.37 7.57 3.50
N LYS A 117 5.27 6.88 4.18
CA LYS A 117 5.10 5.51 4.64
C LYS A 117 5.40 5.45 6.13
N THR A 118 4.49 4.85 6.90
CA THR A 118 4.62 4.80 8.37
C THR A 118 4.51 3.37 8.83
N VAL A 119 5.38 2.97 9.75
CA VAL A 119 5.40 1.64 10.37
C VAL A 119 5.72 1.75 11.86
N SER A 120 5.33 0.75 12.63
CA SER A 120 5.69 0.62 14.04
C SER A 120 6.60 -0.57 14.25
N LEU A 121 7.62 -0.41 15.09
CA LEU A 121 8.53 -1.47 15.52
C LEU A 121 8.98 -1.20 16.95
N ASN A 122 8.81 -2.18 17.85
CA ASN A 122 9.36 -2.17 19.20
C ASN A 122 9.11 -0.85 19.97
N ASN A 123 7.85 -0.51 20.16
CA ASN A 123 7.38 0.69 20.88
C ASN A 123 7.78 2.03 20.26
N HIS A 124 8.16 2.03 19.00
CA HIS A 124 8.44 3.24 18.23
C HIS A 124 7.61 3.25 16.95
N VAL A 125 7.25 4.44 16.49
CA VAL A 125 6.71 4.67 15.16
C VAL A 125 7.75 5.36 14.29
N TYR A 126 7.85 4.94 13.05
CA TYR A 126 8.81 5.46 12.07
C TYR A 126 8.05 5.97 10.86
N MET A 127 8.34 7.22 10.47
CA MET A 127 7.69 7.86 9.33
C MET A 127 8.74 8.21 8.27
N PHE A 128 8.54 7.72 7.07
CA PHE A 128 9.50 7.83 5.96
C PHE A 128 8.91 8.62 4.80
N GLN A 129 9.75 9.45 4.20
CA GLN A 129 9.55 10.06 2.87
C GLN A 129 10.84 9.95 2.08
N ARG A 130 10.74 9.73 0.75
CA ARG A 130 11.93 9.71 -0.10
C ARG A 130 12.67 11.04 -0.05
N GLY A 131 13.98 10.98 0.16
CA GLY A 131 14.84 12.17 0.16
C GLY A 131 14.72 13.05 1.39
N HIS A 132 14.00 12.60 2.42
CA HIS A 132 13.93 13.25 3.71
C HIS A 132 14.44 12.34 4.80
N GLU A 133 15.02 12.94 5.82
CA GLU A 133 15.41 12.21 7.02
C GLU A 133 14.16 11.60 7.65
N PRO A 134 14.19 10.30 8.04
CA PRO A 134 13.07 9.69 8.71
C PRO A 134 12.78 10.31 10.07
N LEU A 135 11.50 10.31 10.46
CA LEU A 135 11.07 10.69 11.79
C LEU A 135 10.88 9.46 12.67
N ILE A 136 11.16 9.61 13.95
CA ILE A 136 10.89 8.61 14.99
C ILE A 136 9.97 9.22 16.05
N GLY A 137 8.95 8.46 16.43
CA GLY A 137 8.03 8.83 17.51
C GLY A 137 8.01 7.77 18.60
N THR A 138 7.97 8.21 19.83
CA THR A 138 7.91 7.35 21.01
C THR A 138 7.07 7.99 22.11
N ASP A 139 6.56 7.16 23.02
CA ASP A 139 5.84 7.58 24.22
C ASP A 139 6.51 7.05 25.50
N GLU A 140 7.84 7.05 25.54
CA GLU A 140 8.61 6.50 26.65
C GLU A 140 8.44 7.27 27.97
N SER A 141 8.03 8.52 27.91
CA SER A 141 7.90 9.41 29.09
C SER A 141 6.44 9.69 29.46
N GLY A 142 5.46 8.95 28.91
CA GLY A 142 4.04 9.21 29.12
C GLY A 142 3.53 10.42 28.33
N SER A 143 4.34 10.89 27.37
CA SER A 143 3.95 11.91 26.42
C SER A 143 4.58 11.63 25.06
N PHE A 144 3.75 11.46 24.05
CA PHE A 144 4.24 11.17 22.70
C PHE A 144 5.10 12.32 22.16
N VAL A 145 6.32 12.01 21.77
CA VAL A 145 7.30 12.93 21.16
C VAL A 145 7.62 12.43 19.76
N LEU A 146 7.69 13.33 18.79
CA LEU A 146 8.15 13.07 17.42
C LEU A 146 9.40 13.91 17.15
N GLU A 147 10.46 13.26 16.70
CA GLU A 147 11.74 13.91 16.39
C GLU A 147 12.36 13.34 15.11
N THR A 148 13.41 13.96 14.61
CA THR A 148 14.18 13.40 13.51
C THR A 148 14.99 12.19 13.98
N MET A 149 15.25 11.23 13.09
CA MET A 149 16.01 10.03 13.44
C MET A 149 17.39 10.36 13.98
N SER A 150 18.08 11.36 13.43
CA SER A 150 19.41 11.80 13.92
C SER A 150 19.34 12.57 15.24
N GLY A 151 18.19 13.16 15.57
CA GLY A 151 17.94 13.86 16.82
C GLY A 151 17.72 12.91 17.99
N HIS A 152 17.30 11.69 17.73
CA HIS A 152 17.04 10.69 18.76
C HIS A 152 18.32 10.20 19.42
N SER A 153 18.36 10.25 20.76
CA SER A 153 19.58 10.04 21.56
C SER A 153 20.25 8.66 21.41
N HIS A 154 19.47 7.65 20.99
CA HIS A 154 19.95 6.28 20.82
C HIS A 154 20.15 5.87 19.34
N SER A 155 20.03 6.81 18.42
CA SER A 155 20.27 6.54 17.01
C SER A 155 21.74 6.30 16.70
N THR A 156 22.02 5.32 15.85
CA THR A 156 23.37 5.02 15.36
C THR A 156 23.42 4.92 13.85
N GLY A 157 24.43 5.55 13.25
CA GLY A 157 24.54 5.61 11.78
C GLY A 157 23.54 6.56 11.15
N THR A 158 23.52 6.59 9.83
CA THR A 158 22.59 7.41 9.04
C THR A 158 21.47 6.53 8.50
N ALA A 159 20.24 6.85 8.86
CA ALA A 159 19.06 6.15 8.32
C ALA A 159 18.92 6.42 6.82
N PRO A 160 18.66 5.39 6.00
CA PRO A 160 18.41 5.58 4.57
C PRO A 160 17.12 6.37 4.35
N GLN A 161 17.17 7.34 3.44
CA GLN A 161 16.03 8.21 3.10
C GLN A 161 15.17 7.58 2.00
N GLY A 162 14.63 6.40 2.31
CA GLY A 162 13.85 5.60 1.38
C GLY A 162 12.39 6.04 1.29
N ASN A 163 11.77 5.64 0.18
CA ASN A 163 10.34 5.80 -0.03
C ASN A 163 9.55 4.60 0.51
N GLU A 164 10.14 3.42 0.49
CA GLU A 164 9.55 2.19 1.02
C GLU A 164 10.15 1.83 2.36
N VAL A 165 9.29 1.50 3.32
CA VAL A 165 9.68 0.93 4.62
C VAL A 165 8.73 -0.18 5.02
N LEU A 166 9.30 -1.27 5.53
CA LEU A 166 8.58 -2.43 6.04
C LEU A 166 9.11 -2.79 7.43
N ALA A 167 8.22 -3.00 8.39
CA ALA A 167 8.58 -3.58 9.68
C ALA A 167 8.30 -5.09 9.63
N ALA A 168 9.35 -5.90 9.61
CA ALA A 168 9.24 -7.35 9.55
C ALA A 168 10.47 -8.02 10.13
N TYR A 169 10.30 -9.24 10.65
CA TYR A 169 11.38 -10.06 11.21
C TYR A 169 12.21 -9.35 12.29
N GLY A 170 11.54 -8.50 13.08
CA GLY A 170 12.17 -7.70 14.12
C GLY A 170 13.08 -6.57 13.64
N LYS A 171 12.95 -6.14 12.39
CA LYS A 171 13.78 -5.09 11.77
C LYS A 171 12.93 -4.13 10.94
N LEU A 172 13.46 -2.93 10.71
CA LEU A 172 13.01 -2.08 9.62
C LEU A 172 13.78 -2.43 8.35
N TRP A 173 13.04 -2.56 7.26
CA TRP A 173 13.56 -2.73 5.92
C TRP A 173 13.23 -1.49 5.11
N VAL A 174 14.24 -0.89 4.48
CA VAL A 174 14.06 0.35 3.71
C VAL A 174 14.61 0.16 2.31
N ALA A 175 13.87 0.64 1.32
CA ALA A 175 14.26 0.60 -0.08
C ALA A 175 13.77 1.83 -0.85
N ASP A 176 14.03 1.88 -2.14
CA ASP A 176 13.66 2.98 -3.03
C ASP A 176 14.24 4.33 -2.53
N VAL A 177 15.53 4.33 -2.25
CA VAL A 177 16.29 5.54 -1.87
C VAL A 177 16.62 6.35 -3.11
N THR A 178 16.60 7.68 -3.01
CA THR A 178 17.00 8.56 -4.12
C THR A 178 18.47 8.32 -4.48
N GLY A 179 18.71 7.96 -5.74
CA GLY A 179 20.05 7.63 -6.25
C GLY A 179 20.50 6.20 -5.99
N ASP A 180 19.73 5.43 -5.22
CA ASP A 180 19.98 4.02 -4.96
C ASP A 180 18.67 3.24 -4.89
N LYS A 181 18.17 2.82 -6.04
CA LYS A 181 16.88 2.14 -6.17
C LYS A 181 16.98 0.62 -6.22
N HIS A 182 18.16 0.10 -6.01
CA HIS A 182 18.47 -1.32 -6.13
C HIS A 182 18.88 -1.97 -4.82
N THR A 183 19.06 -1.17 -3.77
CA THR A 183 19.53 -1.65 -2.47
C THR A 183 18.38 -1.71 -1.46
N VAL A 184 18.30 -2.83 -0.76
CA VAL A 184 17.47 -2.98 0.44
C VAL A 184 18.36 -2.84 1.66
N TYR A 185 18.02 -1.91 2.54
CA TYR A 185 18.70 -1.67 3.80
C TYR A 185 17.88 -2.25 4.95
N TRP A 186 18.53 -2.68 6.02
CA TRP A 186 17.84 -3.11 7.23
C TRP A 186 18.52 -2.59 8.49
N SER A 187 17.69 -2.28 9.50
CA SER A 187 18.13 -1.84 10.81
C SER A 187 18.67 -2.99 11.64
N ASP A 188 19.24 -2.66 12.80
CA ASP A 188 19.52 -3.67 13.83
C ASP A 188 18.24 -4.32 14.37
N THR A 189 18.39 -5.44 15.06
CA THR A 189 17.26 -6.23 15.56
C THR A 189 16.54 -5.49 16.68
N LEU A 190 15.22 -5.36 16.56
CA LEU A 190 14.32 -4.63 17.46
C LEU A 190 14.72 -3.17 17.68
N ASN A 191 15.61 -2.64 16.86
CA ASN A 191 16.13 -1.29 16.96
C ASN A 191 16.07 -0.61 15.58
N GLY A 192 14.95 0.03 15.25
CA GLY A 192 14.72 0.66 13.96
C GLY A 192 15.47 1.97 13.74
N HIS A 193 16.16 2.49 14.77
CA HIS A 193 16.98 3.69 14.70
C HIS A 193 18.49 3.39 14.70
N ALA A 194 18.90 2.11 14.66
CA ALA A 194 20.29 1.70 14.53
C ALA A 194 20.59 1.17 13.13
N TRP A 195 21.37 1.93 12.36
CA TRP A 195 21.73 1.66 10.97
C TRP A 195 23.21 1.35 10.76
N THR A 196 24.00 1.32 11.85
CA THR A 196 25.42 0.97 11.83
C THR A 196 25.75 0.06 13.02
N GLY A 197 26.45 -1.02 12.76
CA GLY A 197 26.79 -2.03 13.75
C GLY A 197 25.66 -3.03 14.01
N GLY A 198 25.86 -3.92 14.96
CA GLY A 198 24.92 -4.98 15.29
C GLY A 198 24.61 -5.89 14.10
N ALA A 199 23.33 -6.14 13.87
CA ALA A 199 22.83 -6.92 12.75
C ALA A 199 22.29 -6.06 11.60
N SER A 200 22.60 -4.76 11.58
CA SER A 200 22.22 -3.87 10.46
C SER A 200 23.05 -4.15 9.20
N GLY A 201 22.53 -3.79 8.03
CA GLY A 201 23.24 -4.01 6.77
C GLY A 201 22.43 -3.63 5.54
N SER A 202 22.90 -4.09 4.39
CA SER A 202 22.24 -3.83 3.10
C SER A 202 22.48 -4.98 2.12
N LEU A 203 21.60 -5.08 1.14
CA LEU A 203 21.66 -6.03 0.03
C LEU A 203 21.43 -5.28 -1.28
N ASP A 204 22.45 -5.23 -2.14
CA ASP A 204 22.32 -4.74 -3.50
C ASP A 204 21.81 -5.86 -4.41
N VAL A 205 20.66 -5.63 -5.05
CA VAL A 205 20.03 -6.58 -5.97
C VAL A 205 20.23 -6.21 -7.44
N THR A 206 21.09 -5.24 -7.76
CA THR A 206 21.32 -4.76 -9.14
C THR A 206 21.58 -5.88 -10.12
N LEU A 207 22.41 -6.85 -9.74
CA LEU A 207 22.79 -7.97 -10.61
C LEU A 207 21.87 -9.20 -10.48
N VAL A 208 20.86 -9.12 -9.64
CA VAL A 208 19.96 -10.26 -9.37
C VAL A 208 18.72 -10.22 -10.26
N TRP A 209 18.39 -9.06 -10.83
CA TRP A 209 17.21 -8.91 -11.66
C TRP A 209 17.27 -9.78 -12.92
N PRO A 210 16.26 -10.64 -13.16
CA PRO A 210 16.29 -11.59 -14.29
C PRO A 210 16.25 -10.90 -15.65
N THR A 211 15.65 -9.71 -15.71
CA THR A 211 15.58 -8.90 -16.94
C THR A 211 16.77 -7.96 -17.14
N GLY A 212 17.79 -8.06 -16.27
CA GLY A 212 19.02 -7.27 -16.32
C GLY A 212 18.93 -5.92 -15.62
N PHE A 213 17.76 -5.29 -15.56
CA PHE A 213 17.54 -4.03 -14.86
C PHE A 213 16.08 -3.89 -14.38
N ASP A 214 15.91 -3.60 -13.10
CA ASP A 214 14.63 -3.21 -12.53
C ASP A 214 14.87 -2.31 -11.31
N GLU A 215 13.86 -1.59 -10.83
CA GLU A 215 13.91 -0.74 -9.65
C GLU A 215 12.98 -1.29 -8.57
N ILE A 216 13.42 -1.28 -7.32
CA ILE A 216 12.58 -1.68 -6.20
C ILE A 216 11.44 -0.68 -6.05
N THR A 217 10.22 -1.17 -5.99
CA THR A 217 9.01 -0.38 -5.80
C THR A 217 8.34 -0.62 -4.46
N ALA A 218 8.34 -1.84 -3.97
CA ALA A 218 7.71 -2.21 -2.71
C ALA A 218 8.39 -3.40 -2.05
N LEU A 219 8.20 -3.54 -0.74
CA LEU A 219 8.64 -4.68 0.05
C LEU A 219 7.44 -5.32 0.74
N ALA A 220 7.48 -6.64 0.92
CA ALA A 220 6.53 -7.36 1.73
C ALA A 220 7.19 -8.52 2.47
N ALA A 221 6.56 -8.97 3.55
CA ALA A 221 6.95 -10.18 4.27
C ALA A 221 5.79 -11.16 4.26
N HIS A 222 6.03 -12.38 3.82
CA HIS A 222 5.01 -13.41 3.75
C HIS A 222 5.59 -14.79 3.95
N ASN A 223 4.98 -15.59 4.83
CA ASN A 223 5.37 -16.98 5.09
C ASN A 223 6.88 -17.20 5.35
N GLY A 224 7.52 -16.28 6.07
CA GLY A 224 8.96 -16.37 6.38
C GLY A 224 9.89 -15.85 5.26
N PHE A 225 9.34 -15.37 4.15
CA PHE A 225 10.08 -14.80 3.04
C PHE A 225 10.02 -13.26 3.03
N LEU A 226 11.12 -12.64 2.65
CA LEU A 226 11.13 -11.24 2.21
C LEU A 226 10.87 -11.20 0.71
N ILE A 227 9.87 -10.43 0.32
CA ILE A 227 9.47 -10.27 -1.07
C ILE A 227 9.86 -8.86 -1.50
N ILE A 228 10.67 -8.77 -2.53
CA ILE A 228 11.15 -7.52 -3.11
C ILE A 228 10.46 -7.36 -4.46
N PHE A 229 9.56 -6.39 -4.56
CA PHE A 229 8.87 -6.07 -5.81
C PHE A 229 9.69 -5.05 -6.59
N GLY A 230 10.03 -5.41 -7.82
CA GLY A 230 10.42 -4.48 -8.86
C GLY A 230 9.21 -4.03 -9.68
N LYS A 231 9.44 -3.21 -10.69
CA LYS A 231 8.38 -2.77 -11.64
C LYS A 231 7.94 -3.91 -12.57
N LYS A 232 8.85 -4.83 -12.90
CA LYS A 232 8.64 -5.91 -13.88
C LYS A 232 9.01 -7.30 -13.37
N SER A 233 9.58 -7.38 -12.19
CA SER A 233 10.06 -8.63 -11.60
C SER A 233 9.80 -8.66 -10.10
N ILE A 234 9.77 -9.87 -9.52
CA ILE A 234 9.65 -10.07 -8.08
C ILE A 234 10.74 -11.03 -7.63
N LEU A 235 11.48 -10.67 -6.59
CA LEU A 235 12.49 -11.52 -5.96
C LEU A 235 11.98 -12.01 -4.61
N VAL A 236 12.17 -13.29 -4.32
CA VAL A 236 11.74 -13.94 -3.08
C VAL A 236 12.96 -14.44 -2.33
N TYR A 237 13.24 -13.86 -1.18
CA TYR A 237 14.36 -14.21 -0.33
C TYR A 237 13.91 -14.96 0.92
N SER A 238 14.58 -16.06 1.25
CA SER A 238 14.45 -16.74 2.53
C SER A 238 15.53 -16.29 3.52
N GLY A 239 15.31 -16.55 4.80
CA GLY A 239 16.29 -16.25 5.85
C GLY A 239 16.32 -14.79 6.33
N ALA A 240 15.26 -14.03 6.10
CA ALA A 240 15.18 -12.60 6.46
C ALA A 240 15.31 -12.30 7.97
N SER A 241 15.13 -13.28 8.86
CA SER A 241 15.43 -13.15 10.30
C SER A 241 16.94 -12.96 10.56
N SER A 242 17.80 -13.48 9.66
CA SER A 242 19.25 -13.31 9.68
C SER A 242 19.74 -12.78 8.33
N PRO A 243 19.54 -11.47 8.06
CA PRO A 243 19.65 -10.93 6.70
C PRO A 243 21.01 -11.10 6.04
N ALA A 244 22.10 -11.15 6.81
CA ALA A 244 23.44 -11.38 6.29
C ALA A 244 23.61 -12.74 5.58
N SER A 245 22.70 -13.69 5.85
CA SER A 245 22.68 -15.03 5.24
C SER A 245 21.44 -15.28 4.39
N MET A 246 20.73 -14.23 3.98
CA MET A 246 19.58 -14.38 3.08
C MET A 246 19.97 -15.03 1.76
N THR A 247 19.12 -15.92 1.27
CA THR A 247 19.28 -16.59 -0.01
C THR A 247 18.11 -16.32 -0.92
N LEU A 248 18.38 -16.04 -2.19
CA LEU A 248 17.37 -15.94 -3.23
C LEU A 248 16.76 -17.34 -3.45
N THR A 249 15.47 -17.46 -3.16
CA THR A 249 14.73 -18.72 -3.28
C THR A 249 13.99 -18.82 -4.59
N ASP A 250 13.46 -17.69 -5.07
CA ASP A 250 12.65 -17.66 -6.27
C ASP A 250 12.69 -16.28 -6.95
N THR A 251 12.42 -16.30 -8.26
CA THR A 251 12.37 -15.11 -9.09
C THR A 251 11.20 -15.22 -10.06
N ILE A 252 10.37 -14.16 -10.13
CA ILE A 252 9.24 -14.09 -11.04
C ILE A 252 9.53 -12.98 -12.05
N GLU A 253 9.51 -13.33 -13.32
CA GLU A 253 9.76 -12.43 -14.43
C GLU A 253 8.46 -11.95 -15.09
N GLY A 254 8.47 -10.75 -15.65
CA GLY A 254 7.36 -10.19 -16.40
C GLY A 254 6.17 -9.77 -15.55
N VAL A 255 6.28 -9.80 -14.23
CA VAL A 255 5.28 -9.33 -13.28
C VAL A 255 5.95 -8.60 -12.15
N GLY A 256 5.59 -7.36 -11.94
CA GLY A 256 6.08 -6.55 -10.84
C GLY A 256 4.96 -5.70 -10.23
N CYS A 257 5.31 -4.86 -9.27
CA CYS A 257 4.42 -3.93 -8.63
C CYS A 257 4.70 -2.51 -9.13
N ILE A 258 3.69 -1.81 -9.64
CA ILE A 258 3.84 -0.46 -10.17
C ILE A 258 3.51 0.64 -9.16
N ALA A 259 2.84 0.30 -8.07
CA ALA A 259 2.44 1.26 -7.04
C ALA A 259 2.74 0.70 -5.65
N ARG A 260 3.67 1.32 -4.93
CA ARG A 260 4.13 0.91 -3.58
C ARG A 260 2.97 0.60 -2.63
N ASP A 261 2.05 1.55 -2.50
CA ASP A 261 0.95 1.46 -1.52
C ASP A 261 -0.24 0.64 -2.03
N SER A 262 -0.08 -0.07 -3.15
CA SER A 262 -1.04 -1.09 -3.60
C SER A 262 -0.82 -2.46 -2.95
N VAL A 263 0.33 -2.68 -2.31
CA VAL A 263 0.67 -3.94 -1.67
C VAL A 263 -0.07 -4.06 -0.34
N GLN A 264 -0.97 -5.05 -0.23
CA GLN A 264 -1.77 -5.31 0.98
C GLN A 264 -1.74 -6.79 1.35
N HIS A 265 -1.59 -7.04 2.65
CA HIS A 265 -1.70 -8.38 3.22
C HIS A 265 -3.16 -8.71 3.52
N THR A 266 -3.63 -9.83 3.00
CA THR A 266 -4.99 -10.33 3.26
C THR A 266 -5.03 -11.41 4.35
N GLY A 267 -3.93 -11.61 5.05
CA GLY A 267 -3.73 -12.68 6.03
C GLY A 267 -3.17 -13.97 5.41
N THR A 268 -3.74 -14.43 4.33
CA THR A 268 -3.29 -15.67 3.62
C THR A 268 -2.51 -15.40 2.35
N ASP A 269 -2.60 -14.20 1.80
CA ASP A 269 -1.97 -13.82 0.54
C ASP A 269 -1.61 -12.33 0.53
N ILE A 270 -0.93 -11.89 -0.53
CA ILE A 270 -0.63 -10.50 -0.79
C ILE A 270 -1.32 -10.10 -2.10
N ILE A 271 -2.04 -8.98 -2.07
CA ILE A 271 -2.61 -8.36 -3.26
C ILE A 271 -1.77 -7.15 -3.62
N PHE A 272 -1.53 -6.95 -4.91
CA PHE A 272 -0.75 -5.82 -5.43
C PHE A 272 -1.20 -5.41 -6.83
N LEU A 273 -0.88 -4.17 -7.22
CA LEU A 273 -1.15 -3.63 -8.55
C LEU A 273 0.07 -3.85 -9.46
N SER A 274 -0.11 -4.64 -10.51
CA SER A 274 0.87 -4.82 -11.58
C SER A 274 0.52 -3.92 -12.78
N ASP A 275 1.39 -3.90 -13.77
CA ASP A 275 1.20 -3.24 -15.07
C ASP A 275 0.02 -3.80 -15.90
N ALA A 276 -0.49 -4.95 -15.52
CA ALA A 276 -1.61 -5.63 -16.19
C ALA A 276 -2.88 -5.74 -15.32
N GLY A 277 -2.90 -5.11 -14.14
CA GLY A 277 -4.05 -5.12 -13.23
C GLY A 277 -3.71 -5.61 -11.83
N VAL A 278 -4.72 -5.76 -10.98
CA VAL A 278 -4.57 -6.21 -9.60
C VAL A 278 -4.37 -7.72 -9.55
N ARG A 279 -3.31 -8.15 -8.88
CA ARG A 279 -2.89 -9.56 -8.80
C ARG A 279 -2.74 -10.05 -7.36
N SER A 280 -2.79 -11.36 -7.22
CA SER A 280 -2.49 -12.10 -6.01
C SER A 280 -1.09 -12.71 -6.12
N PHE A 281 -0.29 -12.57 -5.07
CA PHE A 281 1.08 -13.09 -5.03
C PHE A 281 1.13 -14.63 -5.04
N GLY A 282 0.29 -15.30 -4.24
CA GLY A 282 0.24 -16.75 -4.19
C GLY A 282 -0.08 -17.39 -5.55
N ARG A 283 -1.01 -16.81 -6.30
CA ARG A 283 -1.28 -17.24 -7.68
C ARG A 283 -0.11 -16.93 -8.62
N THR A 284 0.50 -15.77 -8.48
CA THR A 284 1.63 -15.35 -9.30
C THR A 284 2.80 -16.33 -9.18
N ILE A 285 3.10 -16.82 -7.97
CA ILE A 285 4.12 -17.86 -7.77
C ILE A 285 3.72 -19.19 -8.43
N GLN A 286 2.46 -19.59 -8.31
CA GLN A 286 2.00 -20.88 -8.85
C GLN A 286 1.94 -20.91 -10.38
N GLU A 287 1.60 -19.78 -11.00
CA GLU A 287 1.29 -19.67 -12.42
C GLU A 287 2.43 -19.04 -13.25
N LYS A 288 3.67 -19.09 -12.82
CA LYS A 288 4.88 -18.41 -13.38
C LYS A 288 4.97 -18.29 -14.91
N SER A 289 4.33 -19.15 -15.67
CA SER A 289 4.43 -19.19 -17.13
C SER A 289 3.11 -19.10 -17.88
N MET A 290 1.99 -18.90 -17.19
CA MET A 290 0.67 -18.83 -17.82
C MET A 290 0.11 -17.42 -17.84
N PRO A 291 -0.68 -17.02 -18.86
CA PRO A 291 -1.39 -15.73 -18.85
C PRO A 291 -2.36 -15.72 -17.68
N MET A 292 -2.03 -14.94 -16.69
CA MET A 292 -2.63 -14.99 -15.38
C MET A 292 -3.99 -14.37 -15.34
N ARG A 293 -4.89 -15.00 -14.57
CA ARG A 293 -6.16 -14.39 -14.18
C ARG A 293 -5.85 -13.30 -13.15
N ASP A 294 -5.94 -12.04 -13.55
CA ASP A 294 -5.92 -10.93 -12.61
C ASP A 294 -7.25 -10.83 -11.84
N ILE A 295 -7.19 -10.29 -10.63
CA ILE A 295 -8.38 -10.06 -9.80
C ILE A 295 -9.29 -9.02 -10.47
N SER A 296 -8.69 -8.05 -11.14
CA SER A 296 -9.35 -6.94 -11.82
C SER A 296 -9.83 -7.27 -13.23
N LYS A 297 -9.83 -8.54 -13.65
CA LYS A 297 -10.14 -8.95 -15.03
C LYS A 297 -11.33 -8.22 -15.64
N ASN A 298 -12.41 -8.05 -14.89
CA ASN A 298 -13.65 -7.49 -15.40
C ASN A 298 -13.65 -5.98 -15.61
N VAL A 299 -12.66 -5.28 -15.03
CA VAL A 299 -12.51 -3.81 -15.10
C VAL A 299 -11.11 -3.38 -15.56
N ARG A 300 -10.32 -4.32 -16.04
CA ARG A 300 -8.88 -4.15 -16.29
C ARG A 300 -8.55 -2.99 -17.22
N THR A 301 -9.23 -2.86 -18.35
CA THR A 301 -8.92 -1.81 -19.34
C THR A 301 -9.19 -0.42 -18.77
N ASP A 302 -10.31 -0.23 -18.10
CA ASP A 302 -10.66 1.04 -17.49
C ASP A 302 -9.75 1.36 -16.33
N LEU A 303 -9.50 0.38 -15.44
CA LEU A 303 -8.58 0.53 -14.33
C LEU A 303 -7.18 0.95 -14.82
N MET A 304 -6.60 0.23 -15.78
CA MET A 304 -5.25 0.53 -16.26
C MET A 304 -5.18 1.84 -17.03
N SER A 305 -6.24 2.21 -17.75
CA SER A 305 -6.36 3.54 -18.37
C SER A 305 -6.28 4.66 -17.32
N LEU A 306 -7.03 4.54 -16.22
CA LEU A 306 -7.01 5.50 -15.13
C LEU A 306 -5.69 5.49 -14.35
N VAL A 307 -5.11 4.31 -14.11
CA VAL A 307 -3.80 4.17 -13.46
C VAL A 307 -2.71 4.89 -14.23
N SER A 308 -2.70 4.83 -15.57
CA SER A 308 -1.71 5.49 -16.42
C SER A 308 -1.75 7.01 -16.33
N LEU A 309 -2.85 7.59 -15.88
CA LEU A 309 -3.05 9.03 -15.74
C LEU A 309 -2.67 9.55 -14.34
N GLN A 310 -2.36 8.64 -13.39
CA GLN A 310 -2.05 9.06 -12.02
C GLN A 310 -0.66 9.69 -11.93
N THR A 311 -0.58 10.89 -11.37
CA THR A 311 0.64 11.57 -10.97
C THR A 311 0.85 11.52 -9.47
N ASN A 312 -0.24 11.47 -8.70
CA ASN A 312 -0.24 11.29 -7.27
C ASN A 312 -0.17 9.81 -6.88
N ALA A 313 0.29 9.54 -5.65
CA ALA A 313 0.46 8.19 -5.17
C ALA A 313 -0.88 7.43 -5.09
N ILE A 314 -0.96 6.31 -5.79
CA ILE A 314 -2.05 5.35 -5.68
C ILE A 314 -1.99 4.75 -4.27
N LYS A 315 -3.11 4.74 -3.57
CA LYS A 315 -3.23 4.17 -2.23
C LYS A 315 -4.20 3.01 -2.23
N SER A 316 -3.99 2.06 -1.33
CA SER A 316 -4.92 0.96 -1.14
C SER A 316 -5.16 0.67 0.33
N LEU A 317 -6.23 -0.03 0.59
CA LEU A 317 -6.62 -0.51 1.92
C LEU A 317 -7.25 -1.89 1.79
N TYR A 318 -6.86 -2.79 2.66
CA TYR A 318 -7.58 -4.05 2.86
C TYR A 318 -8.38 -3.99 4.16
N SER A 319 -9.67 -4.24 4.07
CA SER A 319 -10.57 -4.36 5.23
C SER A 319 -10.84 -5.83 5.50
N SER A 320 -10.29 -6.36 6.61
CA SER A 320 -10.53 -7.74 7.04
C SER A 320 -11.99 -8.00 7.40
N ASP A 321 -12.62 -7.04 8.07
CA ASP A 321 -14.01 -7.16 8.56
C ASP A 321 -15.03 -7.23 7.44
N ASN A 322 -14.77 -6.52 6.35
CA ASN A 322 -15.67 -6.46 5.20
C ASN A 322 -15.15 -7.29 4.01
N ALA A 323 -13.96 -7.89 4.14
CA ALA A 323 -13.32 -8.73 3.14
C ALA A 323 -13.23 -8.07 1.75
N PHE A 324 -12.84 -6.79 1.71
CA PHE A 324 -12.58 -6.09 0.46
C PHE A 324 -11.20 -5.45 0.41
N TYR A 325 -10.67 -5.37 -0.80
CA TYR A 325 -9.50 -4.58 -1.15
C TYR A 325 -9.98 -3.32 -1.87
N LEU A 326 -9.58 -2.17 -1.39
CA LEU A 326 -9.93 -0.87 -1.93
C LEU A 326 -8.70 -0.25 -2.57
N LEU A 327 -8.81 0.22 -3.81
CA LEU A 327 -7.76 0.92 -4.53
C LEU A 327 -8.25 2.33 -4.87
N THR A 328 -7.49 3.34 -4.46
CA THR A 328 -7.83 4.74 -4.72
C THR A 328 -6.93 5.33 -5.79
N LEU A 329 -7.54 6.00 -6.75
CA LEU A 329 -6.90 6.70 -7.86
C LEU A 329 -7.17 8.22 -7.69
N PRO A 330 -6.28 8.96 -6.98
CA PRO A 330 -6.57 10.32 -6.52
C PRO A 330 -6.86 11.30 -7.66
N ASP A 331 -6.09 11.25 -8.75
CA ASP A 331 -6.20 12.21 -9.85
C ASP A 331 -7.49 12.05 -10.65
N SER A 332 -8.09 10.87 -10.63
CA SER A 332 -9.38 10.60 -11.26
C SER A 332 -10.56 10.61 -10.30
N ASN A 333 -10.32 10.84 -8.99
CA ASN A 333 -11.33 10.74 -7.93
C ASN A 333 -12.09 9.41 -7.95
N THR A 334 -11.43 8.35 -8.35
CA THR A 334 -12.03 7.03 -8.52
C THR A 334 -11.52 6.06 -7.46
N VAL A 335 -12.40 5.17 -7.03
CA VAL A 335 -12.11 4.11 -6.06
C VAL A 335 -12.67 2.81 -6.62
N TYR A 336 -11.85 1.77 -6.67
CA TYR A 336 -12.21 0.41 -7.04
C TYR A 336 -12.21 -0.51 -5.83
#